data_d1c7c74a3f1a56a15a95706fcef69cb1
#
_entry.id   d1c7c74a3f1a56a15a95706fcef69cb1
#
_cell.length_a   1.000
_cell.length_b   1.000
_cell.length_c   1.000
_cell.angle_alpha   90.00
_cell.angle_beta   90.00
_cell.angle_gamma   90.00
#
_symmetry.space_group_name_H-M   'P 1'
#
loop_
_entity.id
_entity.type
_entity.pdbx_description
1 polymer ?
#
loop_
_entity_poly.entity_id
_entity_poly.type
_entity_poly.pdbx_seq_one_letter_code
_entity_poly.pdbx_strand_id
1 'polypeptide(L)'
;MDGINYYNGVRESYYSQKVLAGGGLNIPGRHVAADGTIRDADGYIVVASDNQAKGSTGQSSLGAYKVYDTGVGHSGIDVYTNW
;
A
#
# COMPACT_ATOMS: atom_id res chain seq x y z
N MET A 1 -0.23 -9.60 9.54
CA MET A 1 -0.61 -8.21 9.83
C MET A 1 0.10 -7.78 11.09
N ASP A 2 0.87 -6.78 11.02
CA ASP A 2 1.76 -6.42 12.10
C ASP A 2 1.45 -5.07 12.72
N GLY A 3 0.16 -4.82 12.89
CA GLY A 3 -0.28 -3.66 13.62
C GLY A 3 -0.42 -2.41 12.77
N ILE A 4 -0.33 -1.28 13.43
CA ILE A 4 -0.62 0.02 12.85
C ILE A 4 0.50 0.97 13.24
N ASN A 5 0.93 1.78 12.29
CA ASN A 5 1.93 2.79 12.50
C ASN A 5 1.36 4.15 12.09
N TYR A 6 1.99 5.22 12.55
CA TYR A 6 1.64 6.59 12.14
C TYR A 6 2.89 7.28 11.63
N TYR A 7 2.77 7.90 10.48
CA TYR A 7 3.84 8.65 9.86
C TYR A 7 3.29 9.98 9.36
N ASN A 8 3.84 11.10 9.84
CA ASN A 8 3.35 12.44 9.53
C ASN A 8 1.84 12.59 9.75
N GLY A 9 1.32 11.96 10.80
CA GLY A 9 -0.10 12.01 11.13
C GLY A 9 -0.98 11.10 10.27
N VAL A 10 -0.41 10.32 9.37
CA VAL A 10 -1.15 9.40 8.52
C VAL A 10 -1.07 7.99 9.12
N ARG A 11 -2.23 7.37 9.29
CA ARG A 11 -2.32 6.00 9.78
C ARG A 11 -1.88 5.04 8.68
N GLU A 12 -0.94 4.17 9.02
CA GLU A 12 -0.47 3.10 8.14
C GLU A 12 -0.85 1.76 8.72
N SER A 13 -1.61 0.98 8.00
CA SER A 13 -1.84 -0.42 8.32
C SER A 13 -1.19 -1.27 7.23
N TYR A 14 -0.97 -2.55 7.54
CA TYR A 14 -0.21 -3.44 6.67
C TYR A 14 -1.08 -4.63 6.30
N TYR A 15 -1.18 -4.88 5.01
CA TYR A 15 -2.10 -5.87 4.47
C TYR A 15 -1.35 -6.86 3.62
N SER A 16 -1.39 -8.14 4.00
CA SER A 16 -0.75 -9.18 3.20
C SER A 16 -1.45 -9.33 1.86
N GLN A 17 -0.70 -9.34 0.76
CA GLN A 17 -1.27 -9.61 -0.55
C GLN A 17 -1.93 -10.99 -0.65
N LYS A 18 -1.59 -11.91 0.28
CA LYS A 18 -2.17 -13.25 0.31
C LYS A 18 -3.65 -13.25 0.65
N VAL A 19 -4.16 -12.17 1.27
CA VAL A 19 -5.58 -12.04 1.59
C VAL A 19 -6.36 -11.26 0.54
N LEU A 20 -5.71 -10.79 -0.52
CA LEU A 20 -6.38 -10.08 -1.60
C LEU A 20 -7.14 -11.07 -2.47
N ALA A 21 -8.44 -10.83 -2.62
CA ALA A 21 -9.31 -11.68 -3.43
C ALA A 21 -9.05 -11.47 -4.92
N GLY A 22 -9.29 -12.51 -5.71
CA GLY A 22 -9.30 -12.39 -7.16
C GLY A 22 -7.98 -12.05 -7.81
N GLY A 23 -6.88 -12.36 -7.17
CA GLY A 23 -5.56 -12.05 -7.71
C GLY A 23 -5.13 -10.60 -7.51
N GLY A 24 -5.96 -9.81 -6.86
CA GLY A 24 -5.61 -8.47 -6.47
C GLY A 24 -5.68 -7.45 -7.60
N LEU A 25 -4.89 -6.42 -7.47
CA LEU A 25 -4.91 -5.26 -8.34
C LEU A 25 -4.04 -5.46 -9.57
N ASN A 26 -4.40 -4.75 -10.64
CA ASN A 26 -3.56 -4.68 -11.83
C ASN A 26 -2.46 -3.64 -11.59
N ILE A 27 -1.27 -4.11 -11.25
CA ILE A 27 -0.14 -3.26 -10.89
C ILE A 27 0.99 -3.53 -11.87
N PRO A 28 1.31 -2.57 -12.75
CA PRO A 28 2.42 -2.75 -13.69
C PRO A 28 3.75 -2.95 -12.97
N GLY A 29 4.46 -4.01 -13.35
CA GLY A 29 5.77 -4.32 -12.75
C GLY A 29 5.73 -4.77 -11.31
N ARG A 30 4.58 -5.24 -10.83
CA ARG A 30 4.40 -5.69 -9.45
C ARG A 30 5.48 -6.68 -9.02
N HIS A 31 6.10 -6.39 -7.90
CA HIS A 31 7.12 -7.26 -7.32
C HIS A 31 7.21 -7.03 -5.81
N VAL A 32 7.84 -7.98 -5.13
CA VAL A 32 8.12 -7.88 -3.69
C VAL A 32 9.51 -7.27 -3.51
N ALA A 33 9.58 -6.19 -2.75
CA ALA A 33 10.84 -5.53 -2.44
C ALA A 33 11.56 -6.23 -1.28
N ALA A 34 12.79 -5.81 -1.02
CA ALA A 34 13.63 -6.41 0.03
C ALA A 34 13.00 -6.27 1.43
N ASP A 35 12.22 -5.21 1.67
CA ASP A 35 11.54 -4.99 2.95
C ASP A 35 10.20 -5.73 3.05
N GLY A 36 9.82 -6.49 2.03
CA GLY A 36 8.56 -7.22 1.99
C GLY A 36 7.37 -6.39 1.50
N THR A 37 7.57 -5.13 1.14
CA THR A 37 6.49 -4.33 0.55
C THR A 37 6.28 -4.71 -0.91
N ILE A 38 5.04 -4.53 -1.39
CA ILE A 38 4.72 -4.71 -2.80
C ILE A 38 4.97 -3.39 -3.50
N ARG A 39 5.71 -3.44 -4.60
CA ARG A 39 6.06 -2.24 -5.37
C ARG A 39 5.71 -2.39 -6.83
N ASP A 40 5.51 -1.25 -7.50
CA ASP A 40 5.26 -1.21 -8.94
C ASP A 40 6.58 -1.08 -9.74
N ALA A 41 6.47 -0.93 -11.06
CA ALA A 41 7.63 -0.82 -11.93
C ALA A 41 8.50 0.41 -11.63
N ASP A 42 7.88 1.46 -11.08
CA ASP A 42 8.58 2.69 -10.74
C ASP A 42 9.14 2.68 -9.32
N GLY A 43 8.93 1.59 -8.58
CA GLY A 43 9.44 1.45 -7.23
C GLY A 43 8.54 2.03 -6.14
N TYR A 44 7.35 2.50 -6.49
CA TYR A 44 6.39 2.98 -5.49
C TYR A 44 5.78 1.83 -4.71
N ILE A 45 5.64 2.02 -3.41
CA ILE A 45 4.92 1.08 -2.56
C ILE A 45 3.44 1.12 -2.93
N VAL A 46 2.85 -0.04 -3.13
CA VAL A 46 1.42 -0.16 -3.47
C VAL A 46 0.60 -0.01 -2.20
N VAL A 47 -0.33 0.94 -2.20
CA VAL A 47 -1.24 1.17 -1.07
C VAL A 47 -2.67 1.33 -1.55
N ALA A 48 -3.61 1.15 -0.61
CA ALA A 48 -5.00 1.52 -0.78
C ALA A 48 -5.35 2.64 0.18
N SER A 49 -6.23 3.55 -0.23
CA SER A 49 -6.64 4.68 0.60
C SER A 49 -8.02 5.19 0.19
N ASP A 50 -8.80 5.63 1.18
CA ASP A 50 -10.06 6.33 0.93
C ASP A 50 -9.91 7.85 0.97
N ASN A 51 -8.79 8.35 1.44
CA ASN A 51 -8.53 9.78 1.57
C ASN A 51 -7.86 10.38 0.34
N GLN A 52 -7.36 9.53 -0.55
CA GLN A 52 -6.58 9.96 -1.70
C GLN A 52 -7.08 9.25 -2.95
N ALA A 53 -7.08 9.96 -4.07
CA ALA A 53 -7.51 9.38 -5.33
C ALA A 53 -6.50 8.34 -5.83
N LYS A 54 -6.97 7.36 -6.59
CA LYS A 54 -6.10 6.41 -7.28
C LYS A 54 -5.09 7.18 -8.13
N GLY A 55 -3.84 6.73 -8.10
CA GLY A 55 -2.74 7.37 -8.81
C GLY A 55 -2.04 8.47 -8.02
N SER A 56 -2.59 8.85 -6.87
CA SER A 56 -1.92 9.79 -5.97
C SER A 56 -0.65 9.17 -5.39
N THR A 57 0.35 10.00 -5.17
CA THR A 57 1.60 9.57 -4.56
C THR A 57 1.82 10.32 -3.26
N GLY A 58 2.60 9.72 -2.37
CA GLY A 58 2.94 10.33 -1.09
C GLY A 58 4.13 9.62 -0.48
N GLN A 59 4.41 9.94 0.78
CA GLN A 59 5.54 9.39 1.51
C GLN A 59 5.03 8.64 2.73
N SER A 60 5.47 7.39 2.90
CA SER A 60 5.22 6.59 4.09
C SER A 60 6.51 6.42 4.88
N SER A 61 6.39 5.78 6.05
CA SER A 61 7.58 5.42 6.84
C SER A 61 8.52 4.47 6.12
N LEU A 62 8.02 3.75 5.11
CA LEU A 62 8.80 2.78 4.34
C LEU A 62 9.25 3.31 2.98
N GLY A 63 8.85 4.51 2.61
CA GLY A 63 9.23 5.14 1.35
C GLY A 63 8.05 5.72 0.59
N ALA A 64 8.30 6.14 -0.65
CA ALA A 64 7.27 6.71 -1.51
C ALA A 64 6.23 5.66 -1.89
N TYR A 65 4.95 6.04 -1.85
CA TYR A 65 3.85 5.15 -2.21
C TYR A 65 3.02 5.73 -3.34
N LYS A 66 2.22 4.85 -3.96
CA LYS A 66 1.22 5.24 -4.94
C LYS A 66 -0.08 4.50 -4.64
N VAL A 67 -1.20 5.23 -4.70
CA VAL A 67 -2.51 4.67 -4.39
C VAL A 67 -3.02 3.88 -5.60
N TYR A 68 -3.29 2.60 -5.41
CA TYR A 68 -3.80 1.71 -6.44
C TYR A 68 -5.23 1.26 -6.20
N ASP A 69 -5.74 1.44 -4.97
CA ASP A 69 -7.09 1.01 -4.65
C ASP A 69 -7.71 1.94 -3.60
N THR A 70 -9.03 1.84 -3.48
CA THR A 70 -9.84 2.58 -2.50
C THR A 70 -10.78 1.59 -1.81
N GLY A 71 -11.68 2.10 -0.96
CA GLY A 71 -12.66 1.23 -0.30
C GLY A 71 -12.14 0.54 0.94
N VAL A 72 -11.15 1.14 1.60
CA VAL A 72 -10.56 0.55 2.81
C VAL A 72 -11.43 0.75 4.06
N GLY A 73 -12.36 1.69 4.02
CA GLY A 73 -13.31 1.90 5.12
C GLY A 73 -12.78 2.67 6.31
N HIS A 74 -11.59 3.26 6.21
CA HIS A 74 -11.00 4.08 7.26
C HIS A 74 -10.03 5.10 6.67
N SER A 75 -9.63 6.08 7.47
CA SER A 75 -8.64 7.06 7.04
C SER A 75 -7.24 6.45 7.02
N GLY A 76 -6.31 7.08 6.29
CA GLY A 76 -4.95 6.62 6.17
C GLY A 76 -4.72 5.71 4.98
N ILE A 77 -3.71 4.88 5.06
CA ILE A 77 -3.31 3.98 3.98
C ILE A 77 -3.18 2.55 4.48
N ASP A 78 -3.50 1.60 3.60
CA ASP A 78 -3.21 0.18 3.79
C ASP A 78 -2.05 -0.18 2.88
N VAL A 79 -0.92 -0.50 3.48
CA VAL A 79 0.30 -0.85 2.74
C VAL A 79 0.25 -2.33 2.39
N TYR A 80 0.39 -2.66 1.12
CA TYR A 80 0.40 -4.05 0.69
C TYR A 80 1.78 -4.65 0.88
N THR A 81 1.80 -5.82 1.45
CA THR A 81 3.05 -6.51 1.82
C THR A 81 2.99 -7.97 1.42
N ASN A 82 4.13 -8.63 1.56
CA ASN A 82 4.24 -10.09 1.44
C ASN A 82 4.44 -10.75 2.82
N TRP A 83 4.18 -10.04 3.85
CA TRP A 83 4.35 -10.51 5.23
C TRP A 83 3.33 -11.57 5.63
#